data_4a5a3724e7a2fefbcab53cf67522c295
#
_entry.id   4a5a3724e7a2fefbcab53cf67522c295
#
_cell.length_a   1.000
_cell.length_b   1.000
_cell.length_c   1.000
_cell.angle_alpha   90.00
_cell.angle_beta   90.00
_cell.angle_gamma   90.00
#
_symmetry.space_group_name_H-M   'P 1'
#
loop_
_entity.id
_entity.type
_entity.pdbx_description
1 polymer ?
#
loop_
_entity_poly.entity_id
_entity_poly.type
_entity_poly.pdbx_seq_one_letter_code
_entity_poly.pdbx_strand_id
1 'polypeptide(L)'
;DPLTITIEYAPVFGPWADAVQFVADHWKEIGIRAIPKEEDRTLFSQRGDTGTEMDMGVWIMDRCLTPLIEPWYFFPFKGGTPPSTAAEWYTWYTSGGTAGEEPPEEVAAQYALYDQIKGASAEELPGLAEQFFDRASEEVWFIGTVGALPHVGVVKNNFRNVPEEAVSDWLQQTPGNTNVEQYFKRQS
;
A
#
# COMPACT_ATOMS: atom_id res chain seq x y z
N ASP A 1 27.97 9.31 -13.25
CA ASP A 1 27.18 10.03 -12.24
C ASP A 1 26.35 9.02 -11.45
N PRO A 2 26.11 9.22 -10.14
CA PRO A 2 25.31 8.32 -9.35
C PRO A 2 23.86 8.30 -9.85
N LEU A 3 23.20 7.15 -9.73
CA LEU A 3 21.75 7.05 -9.93
C LEU A 3 21.06 8.02 -8.97
N THR A 4 20.21 8.88 -9.52
CA THR A 4 19.44 9.85 -8.72
C THR A 4 17.96 9.51 -8.77
N ILE A 5 17.31 9.40 -7.61
CA ILE A 5 15.89 9.04 -7.45
C ILE A 5 15.24 10.07 -6.54
N THR A 6 14.11 10.63 -6.95
CA THR A 6 13.28 11.47 -6.10
C THR A 6 12.28 10.61 -5.33
N ILE A 7 12.24 10.76 -4.00
CA ILE A 7 11.26 10.09 -3.14
C ILE A 7 10.25 11.11 -2.66
N GLU A 8 9.05 11.07 -3.22
CA GLU A 8 7.98 12.00 -2.94
C GLU A 8 7.08 11.51 -1.79
N TYR A 9 6.65 12.42 -0.94
CA TYR A 9 5.74 12.10 0.17
C TYR A 9 4.87 13.32 0.53
N ALA A 10 3.70 13.05 1.08
CA ALA A 10 2.87 14.06 1.70
C ALA A 10 2.92 13.91 3.24
N PRO A 11 2.93 15.01 4.04
CA PRO A 11 3.08 14.94 5.50
C PRO A 11 1.77 14.51 6.19
N VAL A 12 1.30 13.30 5.87
CA VAL A 12 0.06 12.71 6.37
C VAL A 12 0.34 11.35 6.99
N PHE A 13 -0.38 10.96 8.02
CA PHE A 13 -0.34 9.64 8.68
C PHE A 13 0.94 9.27 9.45
N GLY A 14 2.04 10.00 9.34
CA GLY A 14 3.25 9.64 10.07
C GLY A 14 4.45 10.56 9.81
N PRO A 15 5.59 10.32 10.48
CA PRO A 15 6.82 11.10 10.35
C PRO A 15 7.59 10.72 9.08
N TRP A 16 6.99 10.84 7.93
CA TRP A 16 7.57 10.38 6.66
C TRP A 16 8.79 11.16 6.23
N ALA A 17 8.88 12.45 6.60
CA ALA A 17 10.08 13.24 6.35
C ALA A 17 11.33 12.58 6.94
N ASP A 18 11.25 12.16 8.20
CA ASP A 18 12.36 11.49 8.88
C ASP A 18 12.63 10.12 8.26
N ALA A 19 11.59 9.35 7.98
CA ALA A 19 11.72 8.02 7.37
C ALA A 19 12.39 8.09 5.98
N VAL A 20 11.97 9.01 5.13
CA VAL A 20 12.56 9.21 3.79
C VAL A 20 13.99 9.72 3.90
N GLN A 21 14.29 10.57 4.89
CA GLN A 21 15.67 11.01 5.13
C GLN A 21 16.58 9.83 5.51
N PHE A 22 16.13 8.91 6.38
CA PHE A 22 16.88 7.71 6.70
C PHE A 22 17.11 6.81 5.47
N VAL A 23 16.10 6.65 4.61
CA VAL A 23 16.30 5.93 3.35
C VAL A 23 17.35 6.59 2.48
N ALA A 24 17.30 7.92 2.34
CA ALA A 24 18.28 8.67 1.56
C ALA A 24 19.71 8.52 2.10
N ASP A 25 19.86 8.56 3.42
CA ASP A 25 21.17 8.39 4.07
C ASP A 25 21.73 6.97 3.85
N HIS A 26 20.90 5.94 3.98
CA HIS A 26 21.31 4.54 3.72
C HIS A 26 21.65 4.31 2.25
N TRP A 27 20.87 4.83 1.32
CA TRP A 27 21.11 4.65 -0.11
C TRP A 27 22.37 5.37 -0.59
N LYS A 28 22.72 6.48 0.05
CA LYS A 28 23.98 7.18 -0.20
C LYS A 28 25.20 6.28 0.04
N GLU A 29 25.15 5.38 1.02
CA GLU A 29 26.24 4.45 1.34
C GLU A 29 26.50 3.45 0.21
N ILE A 30 25.51 3.16 -0.60
CA ILE A 30 25.60 2.26 -1.76
C ILE A 30 25.70 3.00 -3.10
N GLY A 31 25.87 4.33 -3.06
CA GLY A 31 26.10 5.16 -4.26
C GLY A 31 24.81 5.63 -4.96
N ILE A 32 23.64 5.49 -4.35
CA ILE A 32 22.37 6.03 -4.86
C ILE A 32 22.10 7.39 -4.21
N ARG A 33 21.80 8.40 -5.02
CA ARG A 33 21.38 9.71 -4.56
C ARG A 33 19.86 9.79 -4.48
N ALA A 34 19.31 9.53 -3.32
CA ALA A 34 17.88 9.75 -3.08
C ALA A 34 17.63 11.21 -2.64
N ILE A 35 16.61 11.83 -3.20
CA ILE A 35 16.20 13.21 -2.93
C ILE A 35 14.82 13.20 -2.29
N PRO A 36 14.70 13.44 -0.97
CA PRO A 36 13.41 13.61 -0.31
C PRO A 36 12.66 14.83 -0.86
N LYS A 37 11.39 14.67 -1.22
CA LYS A 37 10.56 15.76 -1.73
C LYS A 37 9.19 15.73 -1.06
N GLU A 38 8.96 16.72 -0.18
CA GLU A 38 7.64 16.91 0.41
C GLU A 38 6.71 17.65 -0.55
N GLU A 39 5.48 17.20 -0.65
CA GLU A 39 4.45 17.82 -1.46
C GLU A 39 3.12 17.96 -0.71
N ASP A 40 2.27 18.88 -1.16
CA ASP A 40 0.87 18.90 -0.76
C ASP A 40 0.17 17.59 -1.13
N ARG A 41 -0.69 17.10 -0.25
CA ARG A 41 -1.39 15.82 -0.46
C ARG A 41 -2.16 15.76 -1.78
N THR A 42 -2.80 16.85 -2.18
CA THR A 42 -3.60 16.89 -3.41
C THR A 42 -2.70 16.75 -4.63
N LEU A 43 -1.59 17.49 -4.64
CA LEU A 43 -0.60 17.41 -5.71
C LEU A 43 0.04 16.02 -5.77
N PHE A 44 0.45 15.48 -4.62
CA PHE A 44 1.01 14.14 -4.51
C PHE A 44 0.05 13.06 -5.10
N SER A 45 -1.24 13.14 -4.75
CA SER A 45 -2.24 12.21 -5.29
C SER A 45 -2.45 12.39 -6.80
N GLN A 46 -2.51 13.63 -7.30
CA GLN A 46 -2.66 13.90 -8.73
C GLN A 46 -1.48 13.37 -9.54
N ARG A 47 -0.25 13.55 -9.06
CA ARG A 47 0.96 13.04 -9.72
C ARG A 47 0.98 11.51 -9.70
N GLY A 48 0.64 10.89 -8.60
CA GLY A 48 0.48 9.45 -8.51
C GLY A 48 -0.59 8.89 -9.44
N ASP A 49 -1.74 9.57 -9.56
CA ASP A 49 -2.84 9.12 -10.42
C ASP A 49 -2.52 9.20 -11.92
N THR A 50 -1.68 10.13 -12.31
CA THR A 50 -1.22 10.21 -13.70
C THR A 50 -0.08 9.24 -14.01
N GLY A 51 0.64 8.76 -12.98
CA GLY A 51 1.78 7.84 -13.11
C GLY A 51 2.97 8.42 -13.89
N THR A 52 2.95 9.71 -14.19
CA THR A 52 4.00 10.43 -14.90
C THR A 52 4.78 11.31 -13.94
N GLU A 53 6.07 11.41 -14.12
CA GLU A 53 6.94 12.34 -13.39
C GLU A 53 7.19 12.01 -11.90
N MET A 54 6.87 10.82 -11.41
CA MET A 54 7.19 10.38 -10.04
C MET A 54 8.11 9.15 -10.10
N ASP A 55 9.33 9.27 -9.56
CA ASP A 55 10.25 8.14 -9.46
C ASP A 55 9.79 7.15 -8.37
N MET A 56 9.50 7.67 -7.18
CA MET A 56 9.02 6.90 -6.03
C MET A 56 8.07 7.72 -5.17
N GLY A 57 7.04 7.07 -4.65
CA GLY A 57 6.10 7.65 -3.68
C GLY A 57 6.06 6.86 -2.37
N VAL A 58 5.88 7.56 -1.26
CA VAL A 58 5.72 6.94 0.07
C VAL A 58 4.27 6.94 0.50
N TRP A 59 3.80 5.77 0.93
CA TRP A 59 2.46 5.62 1.50
C TRP A 59 2.43 4.57 2.61
N ILE A 60 1.29 4.44 3.28
CA ILE A 60 1.06 3.39 4.28
C ILE A 60 0.56 2.10 3.63
N MET A 61 0.89 0.97 4.22
CA MET A 61 0.28 -0.32 3.92
C MET A 61 -0.63 -0.74 5.09
N ASP A 62 -1.92 -0.88 4.86
CA ASP A 62 -2.92 -1.05 5.91
C ASP A 62 -4.01 -2.10 5.61
N ARG A 63 -3.80 -2.94 4.59
CA ARG A 63 -4.78 -3.93 4.10
C ARG A 63 -4.27 -5.35 4.22
N CYS A 64 -3.57 -5.63 5.31
CA CYS A 64 -2.82 -6.88 5.47
C CYS A 64 -3.70 -8.11 5.66
N LEU A 65 -4.96 -7.96 6.13
CA LEU A 65 -5.88 -9.08 6.35
C LEU A 65 -6.58 -9.56 5.09
N THR A 66 -6.67 -8.72 4.06
CA THR A 66 -7.37 -9.02 2.83
C THR A 66 -6.55 -8.62 1.60
N PRO A 67 -5.29 -9.09 1.50
CA PRO A 67 -4.34 -8.57 0.52
C PRO A 67 -4.76 -8.86 -0.94
N LEU A 68 -5.59 -9.87 -1.17
CA LEU A 68 -6.10 -10.18 -2.51
C LEU A 68 -7.36 -9.41 -2.91
N ILE A 69 -8.04 -8.75 -1.96
CA ILE A 69 -9.19 -7.88 -2.25
C ILE A 69 -8.72 -6.52 -2.75
N GLU A 70 -7.67 -6.00 -2.14
CA GLU A 70 -7.02 -4.76 -2.56
C GLU A 70 -5.51 -4.99 -2.72
N PRO A 71 -5.07 -5.58 -3.85
CA PRO A 71 -3.72 -6.08 -4.02
C PRO A 71 -2.69 -5.02 -4.42
N TRP A 72 -2.94 -3.75 -4.20
CA TRP A 72 -2.15 -2.60 -4.68
C TRP A 72 -0.68 -2.60 -4.27
N TYR A 73 -0.34 -3.32 -3.22
CA TYR A 73 1.02 -3.42 -2.71
C TYR A 73 1.81 -4.61 -3.28
N PHE A 74 1.18 -5.39 -4.15
CA PHE A 74 1.77 -6.63 -4.68
C PHE A 74 1.94 -6.64 -6.18
N PHE A 75 1.52 -5.59 -6.87
CA PHE A 75 1.80 -5.36 -8.28
C PHE A 75 1.49 -3.91 -8.68
N PRO A 76 2.06 -3.41 -9.80
CA PRO A 76 1.75 -2.09 -10.34
C PRO A 76 0.26 -1.97 -10.66
N PHE A 77 -0.46 -1.19 -9.89
CA PHE A 77 -1.91 -1.15 -9.91
C PHE A 77 -2.41 0.27 -9.65
N LYS A 78 -3.36 0.75 -10.45
CA LYS A 78 -4.03 2.02 -10.19
C LYS A 78 -5.23 1.80 -9.28
N GLY A 79 -5.10 2.18 -8.04
CA GLY A 79 -6.22 2.17 -7.10
C GLY A 79 -6.16 3.41 -6.23
N GLY A 80 -7.23 4.13 -6.05
CA GLY A 80 -7.52 5.36 -5.33
C GLY A 80 -6.44 6.02 -4.46
N THR A 81 -5.86 5.34 -3.54
CA THR A 81 -4.71 5.71 -2.71
C THR A 81 -4.02 4.44 -2.26
N PRO A 82 -2.76 4.31 -2.33
CA PRO A 82 -1.64 5.24 -2.55
C PRO A 82 -1.47 5.67 -3.99
N PRO A 83 -0.54 6.59 -4.26
CA PRO A 83 -0.23 6.98 -5.61
C PRO A 83 0.09 5.74 -6.43
N SER A 84 -0.54 5.63 -7.57
CA SER A 84 -0.29 4.56 -8.51
C SER A 84 1.14 4.65 -9.02
N THR A 85 1.83 3.52 -9.04
CA THR A 85 3.17 3.38 -9.66
C THR A 85 2.98 2.98 -11.08
N ALA A 86 2.27 3.14 -11.91
CA ALA A 86 2.15 2.73 -13.32
C ALA A 86 0.70 2.80 -13.83
N ALA A 87 0.15 4.01 -13.77
CA ALA A 87 -1.22 4.27 -14.18
C ALA A 87 -1.48 3.85 -15.64
N GLU A 88 -0.49 4.03 -16.53
CA GLU A 88 -0.63 3.70 -17.94
C GLU A 88 -0.68 2.19 -18.20
N TRP A 89 0.10 1.39 -17.46
CA TRP A 89 0.03 -0.08 -17.53
C TRP A 89 -1.32 -0.60 -17.02
N TYR A 90 -1.82 -0.03 -15.94
CA TYR A 90 -3.14 -0.40 -15.44
C TYR A 90 -4.27 0.01 -16.39
N THR A 91 -4.14 1.17 -17.04
CA THR A 91 -5.06 1.61 -18.09
C THR A 91 -5.07 0.64 -19.26
N TRP A 92 -3.89 0.19 -19.69
CA TRP A 92 -3.76 -0.80 -20.75
C TRP A 92 -4.43 -2.14 -20.38
N TYR A 93 -4.16 -2.63 -19.17
CA TYR A 93 -4.78 -3.85 -18.66
C TYR A 93 -6.31 -3.75 -18.61
N THR A 94 -6.86 -2.69 -18.03
CA THR A 94 -8.32 -2.55 -17.86
C THR A 94 -9.06 -2.22 -19.15
N SER A 95 -8.39 -1.62 -20.14
CA SER A 95 -8.95 -1.33 -21.46
C SER A 95 -8.86 -2.51 -22.43
N GLY A 96 -8.23 -3.62 -22.05
CA GLY A 96 -7.94 -4.73 -22.95
C GLY A 96 -6.97 -4.38 -24.07
N GLY A 97 -6.00 -3.50 -23.78
CA GLY A 97 -4.96 -3.09 -24.73
C GLY A 97 -5.38 -2.00 -25.72
N THR A 98 -6.50 -1.31 -25.49
CA THR A 98 -6.99 -0.25 -26.38
C THR A 98 -6.56 1.16 -25.96
N ALA A 99 -6.08 1.34 -24.74
CA ALA A 99 -5.59 2.60 -24.19
C ALA A 99 -4.50 2.33 -23.15
N GLY A 100 -3.69 3.35 -22.84
CA GLY A 100 -2.57 3.22 -21.93
C GLY A 100 -1.30 2.71 -22.64
N GLU A 101 -0.34 2.25 -21.86
CA GLU A 101 0.94 1.71 -22.33
C GLU A 101 1.02 0.22 -22.02
N GLU A 102 1.53 -0.57 -22.97
CA GLU A 102 1.72 -2.01 -22.79
C GLU A 102 2.74 -2.28 -21.68
N PRO A 103 2.36 -3.03 -20.62
CA PRO A 103 3.27 -3.31 -19.52
C PRO A 103 4.38 -4.29 -19.94
N PRO A 104 5.52 -4.28 -19.23
CA PRO A 104 6.52 -5.34 -19.35
C PRO A 104 5.93 -6.73 -19.07
N GLU A 105 6.61 -7.76 -19.57
CA GLU A 105 6.12 -9.15 -19.49
C GLU A 105 5.84 -9.59 -18.05
N GLU A 106 6.69 -9.20 -17.09
CA GLU A 106 6.57 -9.54 -15.67
C GLU A 106 5.31 -8.95 -15.05
N VAL A 107 4.98 -7.71 -15.41
CA VAL A 107 3.76 -7.02 -14.95
C VAL A 107 2.52 -7.61 -15.62
N ALA A 108 2.57 -7.87 -16.93
CA ALA A 108 1.47 -8.53 -17.66
C ALA A 108 1.17 -9.92 -17.07
N ALA A 109 2.20 -10.69 -16.74
CA ALA A 109 2.05 -11.99 -16.09
C ALA A 109 1.41 -11.90 -14.69
N GLN A 110 1.73 -10.82 -13.94
CA GLN A 110 1.11 -10.59 -12.62
C GLN A 110 -0.37 -10.21 -12.77
N TYR A 111 -0.75 -9.40 -13.75
CA TYR A 111 -2.16 -9.12 -14.06
C TYR A 111 -2.94 -10.39 -14.45
N ALA A 112 -2.34 -11.24 -15.30
CA ALA A 112 -2.96 -12.50 -15.71
C ALA A 112 -3.16 -13.46 -14.53
N LEU A 113 -2.19 -13.52 -13.60
CA LEU A 113 -2.29 -14.32 -12.39
C LEU A 113 -3.39 -13.77 -11.45
N TYR A 114 -3.51 -12.46 -11.33
CA TYR A 114 -4.59 -11.85 -10.55
C TYR A 114 -5.98 -12.13 -11.15
N ASP A 115 -6.10 -12.16 -12.48
CA ASP A 115 -7.35 -12.55 -13.14
C ASP A 115 -7.74 -14.01 -12.84
N GLN A 116 -6.77 -14.92 -12.76
CA GLN A 116 -7.02 -16.29 -12.31
C GLN A 116 -7.48 -16.33 -10.86
N ILE A 117 -6.86 -15.56 -9.96
CA ILE A 117 -7.23 -15.46 -8.54
C ILE A 117 -8.69 -15.01 -8.40
N LYS A 118 -9.15 -14.04 -9.18
CA LYS A 118 -10.55 -13.55 -9.14
C LYS A 118 -11.58 -14.62 -9.50
N GLY A 119 -11.20 -15.61 -10.31
CA GLY A 119 -12.07 -16.72 -10.73
C GLY A 119 -11.82 -18.04 -10.02
N ALA A 120 -10.85 -18.10 -9.10
CA ALA A 120 -10.39 -19.34 -8.48
C ALA A 120 -11.41 -19.91 -7.48
N SER A 121 -11.47 -21.24 -7.43
CA SER A 121 -12.14 -21.95 -6.35
C SER A 121 -11.36 -21.83 -5.02
N ALA A 122 -12.03 -22.16 -3.90
CA ALA A 122 -11.37 -22.17 -2.59
C ALA A 122 -10.20 -23.16 -2.49
N GLU A 123 -10.19 -24.20 -3.33
CA GLU A 123 -9.12 -25.20 -3.40
C GLU A 123 -7.90 -24.69 -4.19
N GLU A 124 -8.13 -23.95 -5.27
CA GLU A 124 -7.08 -23.40 -6.13
C GLU A 124 -6.43 -22.13 -5.57
N LEU A 125 -7.20 -21.34 -4.83
CA LEU A 125 -6.81 -20.01 -4.35
C LEU A 125 -5.47 -19.99 -3.58
N PRO A 126 -5.18 -20.93 -2.64
CA PRO A 126 -3.92 -20.89 -1.90
C PRO A 126 -2.68 -20.98 -2.81
N GLY A 127 -2.68 -21.88 -3.80
CA GLY A 127 -1.56 -22.05 -4.72
C GLY A 127 -1.36 -20.87 -5.68
N LEU A 128 -2.45 -20.23 -6.10
CA LEU A 128 -2.38 -19.02 -6.92
C LEU A 128 -1.91 -17.80 -6.10
N ALA A 129 -2.36 -17.71 -4.83
CA ALA A 129 -1.93 -16.66 -3.92
C ALA A 129 -0.44 -16.75 -3.60
N GLU A 130 0.09 -17.95 -3.37
CA GLU A 130 1.51 -18.18 -3.15
C GLU A 130 2.32 -17.67 -4.35
N GLN A 131 1.99 -18.08 -5.56
CA GLN A 131 2.65 -17.61 -6.78
C GLN A 131 2.58 -16.08 -6.95
N PHE A 132 1.44 -15.48 -6.57
CA PHE A 132 1.24 -14.04 -6.66
C PHE A 132 2.14 -13.25 -5.71
N PHE A 133 2.29 -13.72 -4.47
CA PHE A 133 3.14 -13.07 -3.48
C PHE A 133 4.62 -13.35 -3.72
N ASP A 134 4.97 -14.54 -4.17
CA ASP A 134 6.35 -14.89 -4.53
C ASP A 134 6.86 -13.99 -5.65
N ARG A 135 6.10 -13.83 -6.73
CA ARG A 135 6.45 -12.90 -7.81
C ARG A 135 6.60 -11.46 -7.31
N ALA A 136 5.65 -10.97 -6.52
CA ALA A 136 5.73 -9.61 -5.97
C ALA A 136 6.99 -9.42 -5.10
N SER A 137 7.42 -10.46 -4.40
CA SER A 137 8.64 -10.48 -3.60
C SER A 137 9.91 -10.48 -4.44
N GLU A 138 9.91 -11.17 -5.58
CA GLU A 138 11.04 -11.23 -6.52
C GLU A 138 11.22 -9.92 -7.29
N GLU A 139 10.13 -9.33 -7.77
CA GLU A 139 10.14 -8.12 -8.59
C GLU A 139 10.33 -6.82 -7.77
N VAL A 140 10.00 -6.85 -6.49
CA VAL A 140 10.20 -5.72 -5.54
C VAL A 140 9.60 -4.40 -6.05
N TRP A 141 8.39 -4.42 -6.60
CA TRP A 141 7.69 -3.19 -7.00
C TRP A 141 7.42 -2.25 -5.82
N PHE A 142 7.35 -2.80 -4.60
CA PHE A 142 7.17 -2.05 -3.36
C PHE A 142 8.22 -2.44 -2.32
N ILE A 143 8.74 -1.44 -1.64
CA ILE A 143 9.74 -1.62 -0.59
C ILE A 143 9.10 -1.31 0.76
N GLY A 144 8.87 -2.34 1.58
CA GLY A 144 8.40 -2.19 2.95
C GLY A 144 9.51 -1.70 3.88
N THR A 145 9.20 -0.75 4.76
CA THR A 145 10.16 -0.23 5.74
C THR A 145 9.85 -0.68 7.17
N VAL A 146 8.66 -0.30 7.68
CA VAL A 146 8.23 -0.61 9.05
C VAL A 146 6.80 -1.12 9.01
N GLY A 147 6.54 -2.24 9.67
CA GLY A 147 5.21 -2.84 9.74
C GLY A 147 4.86 -3.36 11.11
N ALA A 148 3.59 -3.77 11.28
CA ALA A 148 3.07 -4.43 12.48
C ALA A 148 3.26 -3.65 13.79
N LEU A 149 3.27 -2.31 13.73
CA LEU A 149 3.31 -1.49 14.94
C LEU A 149 1.98 -1.55 15.68
N PRO A 150 1.97 -1.81 17.00
CA PRO A 150 0.75 -1.78 17.77
C PRO A 150 0.21 -0.35 17.88
N HIS A 151 -1.09 -0.19 17.64
CA HIS A 151 -1.79 1.06 17.91
C HIS A 151 -2.33 1.03 19.33
N VAL A 152 -2.01 2.04 20.13
CA VAL A 152 -2.45 2.11 21.54
C VAL A 152 -3.78 2.84 21.61
N GLY A 153 -4.81 2.16 22.12
CA GLY A 153 -6.11 2.75 22.47
C GLY A 153 -6.16 3.12 23.95
N VAL A 154 -6.61 4.32 24.27
CA VAL A 154 -6.83 4.76 25.66
C VAL A 154 -8.32 4.79 25.97
N VAL A 155 -8.74 4.00 26.96
CA VAL A 155 -10.14 3.85 27.35
C VAL A 155 -10.32 4.30 28.81
N LYS A 156 -11.37 5.11 29.09
CA LYS A 156 -11.68 5.50 30.45
C LYS A 156 -12.10 4.30 31.30
N ASN A 157 -11.72 4.29 32.58
CA ASN A 157 -11.99 3.17 33.49
C ASN A 157 -13.49 2.85 33.69
N ASN A 158 -14.39 3.77 33.45
CA ASN A 158 -15.83 3.53 33.52
C ASN A 158 -16.48 3.23 32.15
N PHE A 159 -15.70 3.17 31.08
CA PHE A 159 -16.17 2.76 29.77
C PHE A 159 -16.00 1.24 29.64
N ARG A 160 -17.05 0.57 29.23
CA ARG A 160 -17.16 -0.89 29.28
C ARG A 160 -17.45 -1.49 27.93
N ASN A 161 -17.21 -2.77 27.83
CA ASN A 161 -17.43 -3.60 26.66
C ASN A 161 -16.50 -3.28 25.48
N VAL A 162 -15.42 -2.56 25.76
CA VAL A 162 -14.34 -2.35 24.79
C VAL A 162 -13.39 -3.54 24.85
N PRO A 163 -13.06 -4.22 23.75
CA PRO A 163 -12.10 -5.31 23.76
C PRO A 163 -10.71 -4.82 24.18
N GLU A 164 -9.95 -5.68 24.83
CA GLU A 164 -8.57 -5.40 25.24
C GLU A 164 -7.64 -5.31 24.03
N GLU A 165 -7.94 -6.08 22.98
CA GLU A 165 -7.21 -6.12 21.72
C GLU A 165 -8.19 -6.13 20.55
N ALA A 166 -7.84 -5.46 19.48
CA ALA A 166 -8.58 -5.48 18.22
C ALA A 166 -7.62 -5.35 17.03
N VAL A 167 -8.04 -5.90 15.91
CA VAL A 167 -7.30 -5.71 14.65
C VAL A 167 -7.45 -4.26 14.21
N SER A 168 -6.32 -3.59 13.96
CA SER A 168 -6.29 -2.26 13.35
C SER A 168 -6.03 -2.40 11.86
N ASP A 169 -7.05 -2.15 11.05
CA ASP A 169 -6.98 -2.27 9.61
C ASP A 169 -8.00 -1.33 8.94
N TRP A 170 -7.65 -0.72 7.83
CA TRP A 170 -8.51 0.24 7.14
C TRP A 170 -9.79 -0.42 6.61
N LEU A 171 -9.68 -1.60 6.01
CA LEU A 171 -10.85 -2.31 5.45
C LEU A 171 -11.78 -2.85 6.54
N GLN A 172 -11.25 -3.13 7.73
CA GLN A 172 -12.04 -3.53 8.89
C GLN A 172 -12.75 -2.37 9.58
N GLN A 173 -12.50 -1.13 9.14
CA GLN A 173 -13.11 0.07 9.69
C GLN A 173 -12.93 0.20 11.21
N THR A 174 -11.75 -0.11 11.73
CA THR A 174 -11.46 -0.03 13.16
C THR A 174 -11.67 1.40 13.70
N PRO A 175 -12.44 1.60 14.78
CA PRO A 175 -12.96 0.60 15.73
C PRO A 175 -14.33 -0.01 15.37
N GLY A 176 -14.90 0.22 14.20
CA GLY A 176 -16.20 -0.30 13.78
C GLY A 176 -16.31 -1.83 13.89
N ASN A 177 -15.22 -2.55 13.63
CA ASN A 177 -15.12 -4.01 13.75
C ASN A 177 -15.17 -4.54 15.19
N THR A 178 -15.29 -3.68 16.20
CA THR A 178 -15.33 -4.05 17.62
C THR A 178 -16.71 -3.94 18.25
N ASN A 179 -17.77 -3.80 17.44
CA ASN A 179 -19.17 -3.64 17.89
C ASN A 179 -19.35 -2.43 18.81
N VAL A 180 -18.94 -1.25 18.32
CA VAL A 180 -18.93 0.02 19.10
C VAL A 180 -20.31 0.39 19.65
N GLU A 181 -21.40 -0.08 19.05
CA GLU A 181 -22.77 0.10 19.49
C GLU A 181 -23.06 -0.60 20.83
N GLN A 182 -22.21 -1.54 21.24
CA GLN A 182 -22.32 -2.23 22.53
C GLN A 182 -21.51 -1.56 23.65
N TYR A 183 -20.77 -0.49 23.35
CA TYR A 183 -20.00 0.22 24.36
C TYR A 183 -20.92 1.06 25.26
N PHE A 184 -20.62 1.10 26.53
CA PHE A 184 -21.40 1.89 27.48
C PHE A 184 -20.55 2.48 28.61
N LYS A 185 -21.07 3.53 29.23
CA LYS A 185 -20.52 4.08 30.46
C LYS A 185 -21.22 3.46 31.66
N ARG A 186 -20.46 2.84 32.54
CA ARG A 186 -20.96 2.44 33.86
C ARG A 186 -21.21 3.68 34.69
N GLN A 187 -22.46 3.83 35.16
CA GLN A 187 -22.77 4.84 36.18
C GLN A 187 -22.14 4.43 37.48
N SER A 188 -21.52 5.40 38.17
CA SER A 188 -20.92 5.24 39.51
C SER A 188 -21.98 5.13 40.59
#